data_6489ea92317c0740b3a2b0a4dc01719d
#
_entry.id   6489ea92317c0740b3a2b0a4dc01719d
#
_cell.length_a   1.000
_cell.length_b   1.000
_cell.length_c   1.000
_cell.angle_alpha   90.00
_cell.angle_beta   90.00
_cell.angle_gamma   90.00
#
_symmetry.space_group_name_H-M   'P 1'
#
loop_
_entity.id
_entity.type
_entity.pdbx_description
1 polymer ?
#
loop_
_entity_poly.entity_id
_entity_poly.type
_entity_poly.pdbx_seq_one_letter_code
_entity_poly.pdbx_strand_id
1 'polypeptide(L)'
;VGKHEQAIPFFQRTLALAPNFAEAHFNLASAFQNQDKIEDAIAHYQRGLALNPSYPEVHLNFGAALKAQGRLEDAIACYQQAITLKPDYPKAHYNLALALLQHGDLPQGFTEYEWRWQLPHHPPRNFSQPLWDGSNLQGQRILLHAEQGLGDTIQFIRYAPLVARLCGYVIVECQAPLIQLLTTVSGINQLVAQGETLPQFDVHVPLLSLPHRLGTTLETIPAQIPYVSQPASHHLKLDAPQGTQFKVGIAWAGSPKNPNNRHRSLDLAYFSTLFDIPGVAFYSLQKESPAAELVRLGDYKERIQDLSNQLHNFTDTAAVVAQLDLVITVDTSVAHLAGALGKPVWVLLNFDPDWRWLLGRETSPWYPSVRLFRQDSPGNWQDVFARVAESLSALLADNLQK
;
A
#
# COMPACT_ATOMS: atom_id res chain seq x y z
N VAL A 1 24.28 -9.10 2.16
CA VAL A 1 23.92 -9.96 3.30
C VAL A 1 25.18 -10.47 3.99
N GLY A 2 26.11 -11.16 3.33
CA GLY A 2 27.25 -11.79 4.01
C GLY A 2 28.27 -10.88 4.71
N LYS A 3 28.34 -9.59 4.39
CA LYS A 3 29.30 -8.67 5.07
C LYS A 3 28.82 -8.23 6.46
N HIS A 4 27.52 -8.14 6.70
CA HIS A 4 26.98 -7.72 8.00
C HIS A 4 27.08 -8.84 9.04
N GLU A 5 26.89 -10.09 8.65
CA GLU A 5 27.06 -11.25 9.53
C GLU A 5 28.52 -11.38 10.03
N GLN A 6 29.46 -11.17 9.13
CA GLN A 6 30.89 -11.22 9.46
C GLN A 6 31.35 -10.06 10.37
N ALA A 7 30.65 -8.93 10.37
CA ALA A 7 31.02 -7.75 11.16
C ALA A 7 30.61 -7.84 12.64
N ILE A 8 29.55 -8.60 12.98
CA ILE A 8 29.02 -8.70 14.34
C ILE A 8 30.09 -9.12 15.37
N PRO A 9 30.87 -10.21 15.17
CA PRO A 9 31.89 -10.61 16.12
C PRO A 9 32.96 -9.54 16.37
N PHE A 10 33.30 -8.77 15.34
CA PHE A 10 34.29 -7.68 15.46
C PHE A 10 33.77 -6.53 16.32
N PHE A 11 32.51 -6.11 16.11
CA PHE A 11 31.92 -5.06 16.94
C PHE A 11 31.70 -5.54 18.39
N GLN A 12 31.30 -6.80 18.61
CA GLN A 12 31.20 -7.37 19.94
C GLN A 12 32.53 -7.39 20.66
N ARG A 13 33.62 -7.78 19.97
CA ARG A 13 34.95 -7.73 20.53
C ARG A 13 35.44 -6.30 20.82
N THR A 14 35.08 -5.36 19.94
CA THR A 14 35.39 -3.93 20.17
C THR A 14 34.70 -3.45 21.45
N LEU A 15 33.44 -3.78 21.67
CA LEU A 15 32.65 -3.40 22.84
C LEU A 15 33.12 -4.12 24.11
N ALA A 16 33.67 -5.32 24.01
CA ALA A 16 34.30 -6.00 25.14
C ALA A 16 35.58 -5.27 25.63
N LEU A 17 36.31 -4.64 24.72
CA LEU A 17 37.50 -3.86 25.03
C LEU A 17 37.19 -2.38 25.35
N ALA A 18 36.16 -1.81 24.72
CA ALA A 18 35.74 -0.41 24.87
C ALA A 18 34.21 -0.32 24.98
N PRO A 19 33.63 -0.59 26.18
CA PRO A 19 32.14 -0.67 26.34
C PRO A 19 31.40 0.64 26.04
N ASN A 20 32.10 1.79 26.08
CA ASN A 20 31.54 3.13 25.87
C ASN A 20 31.83 3.68 24.48
N PHE A 21 32.14 2.84 23.50
CA PHE A 21 32.38 3.25 22.13
C PHE A 21 31.06 3.32 21.34
N ALA A 22 30.48 4.53 21.23
CA ALA A 22 29.17 4.77 20.65
C ALA A 22 29.03 4.22 19.22
N GLU A 23 30.05 4.45 18.36
CA GLU A 23 30.02 4.01 16.96
C GLU A 23 29.97 2.47 16.83
N ALA A 24 30.62 1.74 17.74
CA ALA A 24 30.57 0.28 17.75
C ALA A 24 29.15 -0.21 18.12
N HIS A 25 28.46 0.46 19.06
CA HIS A 25 27.05 0.19 19.35
C HIS A 25 26.17 0.46 18.13
N PHE A 26 26.33 1.57 17.42
CA PHE A 26 25.54 1.92 16.23
C PHE A 26 25.71 0.91 15.10
N ASN A 27 26.96 0.52 14.84
CA ASN A 27 27.26 -0.45 13.78
C ASN A 27 26.72 -1.85 14.12
N LEU A 28 26.81 -2.27 15.39
CA LEU A 28 26.25 -3.53 15.85
C LEU A 28 24.73 -3.53 15.77
N ALA A 29 24.07 -2.43 16.16
CA ALA A 29 22.63 -2.24 16.03
C ALA A 29 22.17 -2.37 14.56
N SER A 30 22.86 -1.69 13.65
CA SER A 30 22.56 -1.78 12.21
C SER A 30 22.76 -3.22 11.67
N ALA A 31 23.78 -3.93 12.15
CA ALA A 31 24.02 -5.31 11.76
C ALA A 31 22.91 -6.25 12.27
N PHE A 32 22.42 -6.07 13.50
CA PHE A 32 21.29 -6.81 14.04
C PHE A 32 19.99 -6.51 13.30
N GLN A 33 19.71 -5.24 13.01
CA GLN A 33 18.53 -4.84 12.25
C GLN A 33 18.49 -5.48 10.86
N ASN A 34 19.64 -5.58 10.18
CA ASN A 34 19.72 -6.28 8.88
C ASN A 34 19.52 -7.81 8.97
N GLN A 35 19.57 -8.38 10.18
CA GLN A 35 19.26 -9.78 10.47
C GLN A 35 17.84 -9.98 11.03
N ASP A 36 16.99 -8.96 10.99
CA ASP A 36 15.66 -8.93 11.61
C ASP A 36 15.67 -9.17 13.15
N LYS A 37 16.82 -8.97 13.81
CA LYS A 37 16.98 -9.02 15.29
C LYS A 37 16.68 -7.64 15.88
N ILE A 38 15.41 -7.28 15.87
CA ILE A 38 14.97 -5.89 16.11
C ILE A 38 15.20 -5.49 17.58
N GLU A 39 14.95 -6.38 18.55
CA GLU A 39 15.15 -6.12 19.99
C GLU A 39 16.63 -5.82 20.30
N ASP A 40 17.54 -6.65 19.77
CA ASP A 40 18.99 -6.45 19.94
C ASP A 40 19.44 -5.14 19.31
N ALA A 41 18.92 -4.81 18.12
CA ALA A 41 19.22 -3.56 17.45
C ALA A 41 18.79 -2.35 18.29
N ILE A 42 17.57 -2.36 18.83
CA ILE A 42 17.02 -1.30 19.68
C ILE A 42 17.89 -1.10 20.93
N ALA A 43 18.26 -2.18 21.63
CA ALA A 43 19.09 -2.10 22.82
C ALA A 43 20.45 -1.43 22.53
N HIS A 44 21.07 -1.75 21.41
CA HIS A 44 22.34 -1.16 21.01
C HIS A 44 22.20 0.28 20.51
N TYR A 45 21.14 0.65 19.78
CA TYR A 45 20.87 2.04 19.42
C TYR A 45 20.68 2.90 20.67
N GLN A 46 19.89 2.46 21.65
CA GLN A 46 19.68 3.19 22.91
C GLN A 46 21.00 3.42 23.65
N ARG A 47 21.83 2.38 23.76
CA ARG A 47 23.12 2.51 24.45
C ARG A 47 24.09 3.45 23.73
N GLY A 48 24.14 3.37 22.41
CA GLY A 48 24.98 4.25 21.62
C GLY A 48 24.53 5.72 21.68
N LEU A 49 23.20 5.97 21.58
CA LEU A 49 22.63 7.31 21.67
C LEU A 49 22.74 7.93 23.08
N ALA A 50 22.75 7.11 24.14
CA ALA A 50 23.06 7.58 25.48
C ALA A 50 24.52 8.07 25.62
N LEU A 51 25.45 7.49 24.85
CA LEU A 51 26.85 7.89 24.81
C LEU A 51 27.07 9.09 23.88
N ASN A 52 26.44 9.14 22.76
CA ASN A 52 26.51 10.24 21.79
C ASN A 52 25.16 10.43 21.07
N PRO A 53 24.37 11.47 21.43
CA PRO A 53 23.04 11.70 20.88
C PRO A 53 23.05 12.46 19.53
N SER A 54 24.20 12.89 19.01
CA SER A 54 24.27 13.88 17.92
C SER A 54 24.41 13.27 16.52
N TYR A 55 23.91 12.05 16.30
CA TYR A 55 23.99 11.34 15.01
C TYR A 55 22.61 11.24 14.33
N PRO A 56 22.29 12.08 13.33
CA PRO A 56 20.99 12.06 12.66
C PRO A 56 20.70 10.71 11.96
N GLU A 57 21.71 10.07 11.38
CA GLU A 57 21.57 8.76 10.73
C GLU A 57 21.21 7.64 11.73
N VAL A 58 21.68 7.75 12.96
CA VAL A 58 21.38 6.79 14.03
C VAL A 58 19.95 6.95 14.51
N HIS A 59 19.50 8.19 14.73
CA HIS A 59 18.09 8.46 15.06
C HIS A 59 17.14 7.96 13.96
N LEU A 60 17.49 8.15 12.68
CA LEU A 60 16.72 7.62 11.56
C LEU A 60 16.59 6.09 11.62
N ASN A 61 17.72 5.39 11.80
CA ASN A 61 17.72 3.92 11.81
C ASN A 61 17.05 3.35 13.08
N PHE A 62 17.24 4.01 14.22
CA PHE A 62 16.56 3.66 15.46
C PHE A 62 15.04 3.83 15.33
N GLY A 63 14.57 4.94 14.74
CA GLY A 63 13.17 5.13 14.43
C GLY A 63 12.61 4.03 13.54
N ALA A 64 13.36 3.58 12.53
CA ALA A 64 12.94 2.47 11.67
C ALA A 64 12.84 1.13 12.44
N ALA A 65 13.76 0.86 13.39
CA ALA A 65 13.69 -0.31 14.25
C ALA A 65 12.49 -0.28 15.21
N LEU A 66 12.21 0.90 15.80
CA LEU A 66 11.05 1.11 16.67
C LEU A 66 9.73 0.92 15.92
N LYS A 67 9.64 1.46 14.69
CA LYS A 67 8.46 1.28 13.83
C LYS A 67 8.22 -0.20 13.51
N ALA A 68 9.26 -0.95 13.18
CA ALA A 68 9.17 -2.40 12.92
C ALA A 68 8.69 -3.20 14.16
N GLN A 69 8.97 -2.69 15.39
CA GLN A 69 8.47 -3.23 16.64
C GLN A 69 7.04 -2.76 16.99
N GLY A 70 6.42 -1.90 16.17
CA GLY A 70 5.08 -1.33 16.40
C GLY A 70 5.07 -0.11 17.35
N ARG A 71 6.21 0.46 17.70
CA ARG A 71 6.36 1.63 18.56
C ARG A 71 6.37 2.90 17.70
N LEU A 72 5.21 3.22 17.14
CA LEU A 72 5.09 4.24 16.10
C LEU A 72 5.38 5.66 16.63
N GLU A 73 4.88 6.02 17.82
CA GLU A 73 5.09 7.34 18.42
C GLU A 73 6.57 7.57 18.75
N ASP A 74 7.26 6.55 19.26
CA ASP A 74 8.70 6.62 19.51
C ASP A 74 9.49 6.77 18.21
N ALA A 75 9.06 6.09 17.14
CA ALA A 75 9.67 6.24 15.82
C ALA A 75 9.51 7.66 15.26
N ILE A 76 8.32 8.26 15.39
CA ILE A 76 8.06 9.66 15.01
C ILE A 76 9.01 10.59 15.75
N ALA A 77 9.16 10.44 17.07
CA ALA A 77 10.07 11.26 17.87
C ALA A 77 11.53 11.12 17.40
N CYS A 78 11.98 9.91 17.07
CA CYS A 78 13.31 9.67 16.52
C CYS A 78 13.53 10.35 15.17
N TYR A 79 12.55 10.28 14.25
CA TYR A 79 12.66 10.96 12.95
C TYR A 79 12.69 12.48 13.11
N GLN A 80 11.87 13.04 14.00
CA GLN A 80 11.90 14.46 14.32
C GLN A 80 13.26 14.90 14.89
N GLN A 81 13.85 14.08 15.75
CA GLN A 81 15.19 14.34 16.28
C GLN A 81 16.25 14.29 15.17
N ALA A 82 16.16 13.35 14.23
CA ALA A 82 17.05 13.28 13.07
C ALA A 82 16.98 14.57 12.22
N ILE A 83 15.76 15.08 12.00
CA ILE A 83 15.51 16.33 11.26
C ILE A 83 16.01 17.55 12.04
N THR A 84 15.81 17.58 13.35
CA THR A 84 16.35 18.66 14.21
C THR A 84 17.87 18.76 14.10
N LEU A 85 18.56 17.62 14.08
CA LEU A 85 20.02 17.57 13.93
C LEU A 85 20.48 17.89 12.50
N LYS A 86 19.68 17.53 11.50
CA LYS A 86 19.97 17.72 10.09
C LYS A 86 18.68 18.08 9.34
N PRO A 87 18.33 19.39 9.26
CA PRO A 87 17.09 19.84 8.63
C PRO A 87 16.92 19.47 7.15
N ASP A 88 18.02 19.40 6.39
CA ASP A 88 18.02 18.91 5.01
C ASP A 88 18.38 17.43 4.98
N TYR A 89 17.42 16.58 5.44
CA TYR A 89 17.56 15.12 5.45
C TYR A 89 16.35 14.42 4.82
N PRO A 90 16.26 14.37 3.48
CA PRO A 90 15.09 13.88 2.76
C PRO A 90 14.59 12.51 3.23
N LYS A 91 15.51 11.59 3.57
CA LYS A 91 15.14 10.25 4.05
C LYS A 91 14.46 10.29 5.42
N ALA A 92 14.86 11.21 6.31
CA ALA A 92 14.22 11.34 7.62
C ALA A 92 12.83 11.95 7.49
N HIS A 93 12.66 12.99 6.67
CA HIS A 93 11.37 13.58 6.32
C HIS A 93 10.42 12.54 5.70
N TYR A 94 10.91 11.75 4.75
CA TYR A 94 10.10 10.71 4.11
C TYR A 94 9.65 9.61 5.10
N ASN A 95 10.54 9.16 6.00
CA ASN A 95 10.18 8.18 7.02
C ASN A 95 9.21 8.77 8.05
N LEU A 96 9.39 10.05 8.43
CA LEU A 96 8.44 10.78 9.26
C LEU A 96 7.07 10.86 8.59
N ALA A 97 7.03 11.20 7.30
CA ALA A 97 5.80 11.24 6.52
C ALA A 97 5.03 9.94 6.60
N LEU A 98 5.69 8.81 6.31
CA LEU A 98 5.05 7.48 6.36
C LEU A 98 4.53 7.14 7.75
N ALA A 99 5.28 7.50 8.81
CA ALA A 99 4.88 7.27 10.19
C ALA A 99 3.69 8.16 10.60
N LEU A 100 3.68 9.44 10.24
CA LEU A 100 2.56 10.35 10.51
C LEU A 100 1.30 9.94 9.76
N LEU A 101 1.42 9.57 8.48
CA LEU A 101 0.30 9.06 7.68
C LEU A 101 -0.28 7.78 8.29
N GLN A 102 0.58 6.87 8.77
CA GLN A 102 0.16 5.62 9.43
C GLN A 102 -0.51 5.89 10.79
N HIS A 103 -0.06 6.91 11.52
CA HIS A 103 -0.66 7.38 12.76
C HIS A 103 -2.02 8.06 12.53
N GLY A 104 -2.26 8.62 11.34
CA GLY A 104 -3.49 9.32 10.97
C GLY A 104 -3.35 10.84 10.93
N ASP A 105 -2.18 11.40 11.17
CA ASP A 105 -1.92 12.82 10.94
C ASP A 105 -1.67 13.07 9.45
N LEU A 106 -2.75 13.10 8.69
CA LEU A 106 -2.68 13.28 7.24
C LEU A 106 -2.12 14.64 6.82
N PRO A 107 -2.50 15.78 7.45
CA PRO A 107 -1.99 17.09 7.04
C PRO A 107 -0.47 17.19 7.15
N GLN A 108 0.10 16.84 8.30
CA GLN A 108 1.53 16.89 8.50
C GLN A 108 2.22 15.79 7.68
N GLY A 109 1.65 14.58 7.66
CA GLY A 109 2.17 13.46 6.90
C GLY A 109 2.30 13.74 5.40
N PHE A 110 1.28 14.31 4.76
CA PHE A 110 1.36 14.68 3.34
C PHE A 110 2.30 15.88 3.08
N THR A 111 2.46 16.78 4.03
CA THR A 111 3.46 17.86 3.93
C THR A 111 4.88 17.26 3.91
N GLU A 112 5.19 16.39 4.84
CA GLU A 112 6.46 15.70 4.90
C GLU A 112 6.69 14.76 3.71
N TYR A 113 5.62 14.21 3.13
CA TYR A 113 5.67 13.30 1.98
C TYR A 113 6.18 13.97 0.70
N GLU A 114 6.10 15.30 0.60
CA GLU A 114 6.65 16.04 -0.55
C GLU A 114 8.18 15.96 -0.62
N TRP A 115 8.88 15.64 0.48
CA TRP A 115 10.32 15.39 0.47
C TRP A 115 10.74 14.17 -0.35
N ARG A 116 9.79 13.30 -0.77
CA ARG A 116 10.09 12.17 -1.65
C ARG A 116 10.77 12.57 -2.95
N TRP A 117 10.51 13.80 -3.44
CA TRP A 117 11.10 14.33 -4.67
C TRP A 117 12.61 14.59 -4.57
N GLN A 118 13.16 14.61 -3.38
CA GLN A 118 14.61 14.72 -3.14
C GLN A 118 15.27 13.35 -2.96
N LEU A 119 14.50 12.25 -3.03
CA LEU A 119 15.04 10.89 -2.95
C LEU A 119 15.48 10.41 -4.35
N PRO A 120 16.60 9.66 -4.46
CA PRO A 120 17.13 9.22 -5.76
C PRO A 120 16.15 8.35 -6.57
N HIS A 121 15.21 7.67 -5.91
CA HIS A 121 14.25 6.77 -6.54
C HIS A 121 12.95 7.45 -6.97
N HIS A 122 12.79 8.73 -6.70
CA HIS A 122 11.62 9.53 -7.03
C HIS A 122 12.02 10.84 -7.71
N PRO A 123 12.70 10.81 -8.86
CA PRO A 123 13.08 12.05 -9.53
C PRO A 123 11.83 12.79 -9.98
N PRO A 124 11.76 14.12 -9.74
CA PRO A 124 10.67 14.93 -10.26
C PRO A 124 10.68 14.91 -11.79
N ARG A 125 9.50 15.06 -12.40
CA ARG A 125 9.41 15.23 -13.86
C ARG A 125 9.79 16.66 -14.24
N ASN A 126 10.63 16.80 -15.25
CA ASN A 126 11.11 18.11 -15.72
C ASN A 126 10.12 18.73 -16.73
N PHE A 127 8.95 19.17 -16.23
CA PHE A 127 8.04 19.99 -17.02
C PHE A 127 8.45 21.45 -16.96
N SER A 128 8.24 22.18 -18.04
CA SER A 128 8.44 23.65 -18.08
C SER A 128 7.30 24.40 -17.40
N GLN A 129 6.13 23.77 -17.29
CA GLN A 129 4.95 24.32 -16.63
C GLN A 129 5.13 24.23 -15.10
N PRO A 130 4.56 25.17 -14.34
CA PRO A 130 4.67 25.16 -12.89
C PRO A 130 3.91 24.02 -12.23
N LEU A 131 4.42 23.57 -11.07
CA LEU A 131 3.69 22.70 -10.19
C LEU A 131 2.49 23.44 -9.59
N TRP A 132 1.30 22.83 -9.63
CA TRP A 132 0.09 23.39 -9.05
C TRP A 132 0.20 23.49 -7.51
N ASP A 133 -0.16 24.64 -6.97
CA ASP A 133 -0.07 24.97 -5.56
C ASP A 133 -1.37 24.73 -4.75
N GLY A 134 -2.46 24.33 -5.43
CA GLY A 134 -3.78 24.15 -4.82
C GLY A 134 -4.75 25.31 -5.07
N SER A 135 -4.30 26.38 -5.70
CA SER A 135 -5.13 27.56 -6.01
C SER A 135 -6.19 27.30 -7.09
N ASN A 136 -7.17 28.19 -7.18
CA ASN A 136 -8.20 28.15 -8.22
C ASN A 136 -7.56 28.45 -9.59
N LEU A 137 -7.75 27.54 -10.55
CA LEU A 137 -7.13 27.58 -11.87
C LEU A 137 -7.92 28.37 -12.92
N GLN A 138 -9.10 28.90 -12.59
CA GLN A 138 -9.87 29.84 -13.44
C GLN A 138 -9.93 29.46 -14.94
N GLY A 139 -10.22 28.20 -15.24
CA GLY A 139 -10.33 27.73 -16.63
C GLY A 139 -9.04 27.17 -17.25
N GLN A 140 -7.90 27.19 -16.55
CA GLN A 140 -6.65 26.58 -17.00
C GLN A 140 -6.76 25.07 -17.15
N ARG A 141 -5.81 24.50 -17.89
CA ARG A 141 -5.67 23.05 -18.10
C ARG A 141 -4.65 22.48 -17.13
N ILE A 142 -5.04 21.45 -16.37
CA ILE A 142 -4.15 20.78 -15.43
C ILE A 142 -3.81 19.36 -15.88
N LEU A 143 -2.54 18.98 -15.77
CA LEU A 143 -2.06 17.61 -15.91
C LEU A 143 -1.93 16.95 -14.54
N LEU A 144 -2.79 15.97 -14.25
CA LEU A 144 -2.60 15.01 -13.14
C LEU A 144 -1.77 13.86 -13.68
N HIS A 145 -0.67 13.51 -13.01
CA HIS A 145 0.17 12.43 -13.52
C HIS A 145 0.46 11.36 -12.46
N ALA A 146 0.41 10.10 -12.89
CA ALA A 146 0.78 8.96 -12.05
C ALA A 146 2.30 8.91 -11.85
N GLU A 147 2.72 8.56 -10.63
CA GLU A 147 4.12 8.55 -10.21
C GLU A 147 4.58 7.22 -9.59
N GLN A 148 3.66 6.42 -9.09
CA GLN A 148 3.94 5.15 -8.38
C GLN A 148 3.18 3.99 -9.01
N GLY A 149 2.72 3.01 -8.18
CA GLY A 149 2.07 1.81 -8.65
C GLY A 149 0.64 2.02 -9.18
N LEU A 150 0.10 0.95 -9.76
CA LEU A 150 -1.28 0.94 -10.29
C LEU A 150 -2.32 1.17 -9.19
N GLY A 151 -2.08 0.60 -7.99
CA GLY A 151 -2.94 0.80 -6.81
C GLY A 151 -3.00 2.26 -6.37
N ASP A 152 -1.85 2.97 -6.41
CA ASP A 152 -1.76 4.39 -6.07
C ASP A 152 -2.57 5.23 -7.05
N THR A 153 -2.48 4.94 -8.33
CA THR A 153 -3.27 5.63 -9.36
C THR A 153 -4.76 5.40 -9.15
N ILE A 154 -5.19 4.15 -8.91
CA ILE A 154 -6.60 3.83 -8.62
C ILE A 154 -7.07 4.56 -7.35
N GLN A 155 -6.25 4.60 -6.30
CA GLN A 155 -6.63 5.26 -5.05
C GLN A 155 -6.76 6.77 -5.22
N PHE A 156 -5.76 7.43 -5.79
CA PHE A 156 -5.68 8.89 -5.80
C PHE A 156 -6.42 9.55 -6.97
N ILE A 157 -6.85 8.81 -7.99
CA ILE A 157 -7.70 9.36 -9.04
C ILE A 157 -9.06 9.86 -8.53
N ARG A 158 -9.47 9.43 -7.33
CA ARG A 158 -10.67 9.93 -6.63
C ARG A 158 -10.68 11.43 -6.39
N TYR A 159 -9.51 12.07 -6.45
CA TYR A 159 -9.39 13.51 -6.34
C TYR A 159 -9.69 14.26 -7.65
N ALA A 160 -9.70 13.58 -8.80
CA ALA A 160 -9.96 14.23 -10.10
C ALA A 160 -11.28 15.03 -10.13
N PRO A 161 -12.42 14.55 -9.59
CA PRO A 161 -13.64 15.34 -9.54
C PRO A 161 -13.52 16.60 -8.68
N LEU A 162 -12.68 16.61 -7.64
CA LEU A 162 -12.44 17.78 -6.80
C LEU A 162 -11.60 18.82 -7.58
N VAL A 163 -10.55 18.36 -8.25
CA VAL A 163 -9.72 19.23 -9.11
C VAL A 163 -10.54 19.83 -10.26
N ALA A 164 -11.44 19.04 -10.88
CA ALA A 164 -12.30 19.49 -11.96
C ALA A 164 -13.21 20.67 -11.59
N ARG A 165 -13.52 20.84 -10.29
CA ARG A 165 -14.30 22.00 -9.80
C ARG A 165 -13.46 23.28 -9.74
N LEU A 166 -12.13 23.17 -9.77
CA LEU A 166 -11.19 24.29 -9.62
C LEU A 166 -10.57 24.71 -10.96
N CYS A 167 -10.71 23.89 -12.01
CA CYS A 167 -10.07 24.11 -13.31
C CYS A 167 -11.05 23.98 -14.47
N GLY A 168 -10.61 24.40 -15.69
CA GLY A 168 -11.42 24.28 -16.92
C GLY A 168 -11.26 22.92 -17.62
N TYR A 169 -10.13 22.23 -17.42
CA TYR A 169 -9.83 21.02 -18.16
C TYR A 169 -8.81 20.13 -17.43
N VAL A 170 -9.19 18.90 -17.13
CA VAL A 170 -8.35 17.90 -16.45
C VAL A 170 -7.82 16.89 -17.44
N ILE A 171 -6.50 16.81 -17.55
CA ILE A 171 -5.77 15.79 -18.27
C ILE A 171 -5.19 14.82 -17.24
N VAL A 172 -5.32 13.52 -17.46
CA VAL A 172 -4.72 12.52 -16.60
C VAL A 172 -3.77 11.65 -17.41
N GLU A 173 -2.50 11.63 -17.01
CA GLU A 173 -1.52 10.69 -17.53
C GLU A 173 -1.37 9.52 -16.52
N CYS A 174 -1.61 8.30 -16.99
CA CYS A 174 -1.52 7.10 -16.16
C CYS A 174 -0.93 5.91 -16.90
N GLN A 175 -0.68 4.84 -16.16
CA GLN A 175 -0.19 3.58 -16.74
C GLN A 175 -1.21 3.02 -17.73
N ALA A 176 -0.73 2.53 -18.89
CA ALA A 176 -1.56 2.02 -19.99
C ALA A 176 -2.64 0.99 -19.56
N PRO A 177 -2.40 0.05 -18.61
CA PRO A 177 -3.43 -0.90 -18.16
C PRO A 177 -4.64 -0.27 -17.46
N LEU A 178 -4.58 1.01 -17.07
CA LEU A 178 -5.66 1.73 -16.37
C LEU A 178 -6.48 2.63 -17.30
N ILE A 179 -6.01 2.95 -18.48
CA ILE A 179 -6.64 3.94 -19.38
C ILE A 179 -8.14 3.67 -19.55
N GLN A 180 -8.48 2.42 -19.92
CA GLN A 180 -9.87 2.08 -20.22
C GLN A 180 -10.76 2.08 -18.96
N LEU A 181 -10.23 1.65 -17.82
CA LEU A 181 -10.92 1.70 -16.54
C LEU A 181 -11.22 3.15 -16.13
N LEU A 182 -10.23 4.04 -16.26
CA LEU A 182 -10.34 5.42 -15.79
C LEU A 182 -11.23 6.30 -16.67
N THR A 183 -11.68 5.84 -17.84
CA THR A 183 -12.72 6.53 -18.63
C THR A 183 -14.05 6.65 -17.85
N THR A 184 -14.23 5.84 -16.82
CA THR A 184 -15.44 5.85 -15.99
C THR A 184 -15.39 6.86 -14.84
N VAL A 185 -14.23 7.48 -14.60
CA VAL A 185 -14.05 8.46 -13.52
C VAL A 185 -14.54 9.83 -13.97
N SER A 186 -15.42 10.43 -13.18
CA SER A 186 -15.95 11.76 -13.45
C SER A 186 -14.88 12.86 -13.29
N GLY A 187 -15.03 13.96 -14.03
CA GLY A 187 -14.13 15.11 -13.94
C GLY A 187 -12.84 14.99 -14.75
N ILE A 188 -12.63 13.90 -15.49
CA ILE A 188 -11.50 13.72 -16.40
C ILE A 188 -11.96 14.09 -17.82
N ASN A 189 -11.26 15.01 -18.46
CA ASN A 189 -11.54 15.41 -19.82
C ASN A 189 -10.72 14.63 -20.86
N GLN A 190 -9.48 14.28 -20.49
CA GLN A 190 -8.58 13.54 -21.38
C GLN A 190 -7.69 12.58 -20.59
N LEU A 191 -7.58 11.35 -21.08
CA LEU A 191 -6.63 10.34 -20.59
C LEU A 191 -5.49 10.17 -21.58
N VAL A 192 -4.28 10.00 -21.06
CA VAL A 192 -3.06 9.79 -21.84
C VAL A 192 -2.28 8.64 -21.19
N ALA A 193 -1.83 7.67 -21.97
CA ALA A 193 -0.95 6.61 -21.44
C ALA A 193 0.46 7.15 -21.21
N GLN A 194 1.11 6.69 -20.15
CA GLN A 194 2.52 7.01 -19.88
C GLN A 194 3.38 6.63 -21.10
N GLY A 195 4.20 7.58 -21.56
CA GLY A 195 5.05 7.44 -22.75
C GLY A 195 4.44 7.96 -24.04
N GLU A 196 3.16 8.31 -24.06
CA GLU A 196 2.54 9.01 -25.19
C GLU A 196 2.80 10.52 -25.14
N THR A 197 2.57 11.19 -26.28
CA THR A 197 2.71 12.65 -26.37
C THR A 197 1.65 13.35 -25.53
N LEU A 198 2.08 14.16 -24.58
CA LEU A 198 1.17 14.95 -23.75
C LEU A 198 0.56 16.12 -24.53
N PRO A 199 -0.75 16.37 -24.36
CA PRO A 199 -1.37 17.60 -24.87
C PRO A 199 -0.84 18.83 -24.11
N GLN A 200 -1.18 20.03 -24.60
CA GLN A 200 -0.85 21.26 -23.89
C GLN A 200 -1.57 21.33 -22.54
N PHE A 201 -0.86 21.78 -21.51
CA PHE A 201 -1.37 22.05 -20.16
C PHE A 201 -0.66 23.27 -19.58
N ASP A 202 -1.28 23.91 -18.61
CA ASP A 202 -0.79 25.16 -17.98
C ASP A 202 -0.05 24.88 -16.67
N VAL A 203 -0.55 23.90 -15.90
CA VAL A 203 0.04 23.46 -14.63
C VAL A 203 -0.01 21.94 -14.52
N HIS A 204 0.81 21.38 -13.64
CA HIS A 204 0.77 19.94 -13.38
C HIS A 204 0.82 19.60 -11.88
N VAL A 205 0.39 18.40 -11.51
CA VAL A 205 0.53 17.86 -10.16
C VAL A 205 0.59 16.34 -10.20
N PRO A 206 1.50 15.70 -9.40
CA PRO A 206 1.48 14.27 -9.18
C PRO A 206 0.24 13.87 -8.40
N LEU A 207 -0.34 12.70 -8.68
CA LEU A 207 -1.55 12.24 -8.01
C LEU A 207 -1.41 12.16 -6.48
N LEU A 208 -0.25 11.71 -5.98
CA LEU A 208 -0.02 11.57 -4.54
C LEU A 208 0.28 12.91 -3.83
N SER A 209 0.44 14.01 -4.56
CA SER A 209 0.50 15.35 -3.99
C SER A 209 -0.87 16.01 -3.82
N LEU A 210 -1.92 15.46 -4.45
CA LEU A 210 -3.29 16.01 -4.36
C LEU A 210 -3.82 16.12 -2.93
N PRO A 211 -3.62 15.12 -2.04
CA PRO A 211 -4.06 15.25 -0.65
C PRO A 211 -3.43 16.45 0.06
N HIS A 212 -2.13 16.70 -0.16
CA HIS A 212 -1.44 17.88 0.37
C HIS A 212 -2.03 19.17 -0.20
N ARG A 213 -2.14 19.27 -1.53
CA ARG A 213 -2.64 20.48 -2.22
C ARG A 213 -4.08 20.83 -1.85
N LEU A 214 -4.90 19.84 -1.50
CA LEU A 214 -6.31 19.99 -1.14
C LEU A 214 -6.55 19.97 0.38
N GLY A 215 -5.49 19.94 1.20
CA GLY A 215 -5.59 19.98 2.66
C GLY A 215 -6.37 18.81 3.24
N THR A 216 -6.16 17.59 2.74
CA THR A 216 -6.91 16.39 3.17
C THR A 216 -6.63 16.04 4.62
N THR A 217 -7.69 15.89 5.41
CA THR A 217 -7.72 15.33 6.78
C THR A 217 -8.43 13.99 6.76
N LEU A 218 -8.48 13.28 7.90
CA LEU A 218 -9.24 12.02 8.00
C LEU A 218 -10.74 12.22 7.71
N GLU A 219 -11.29 13.39 8.07
CA GLU A 219 -12.71 13.75 7.89
C GLU A 219 -13.01 14.18 6.45
N THR A 220 -12.01 14.69 5.73
CA THR A 220 -12.18 15.24 4.38
C THR A 220 -11.69 14.33 3.27
N ILE A 221 -11.23 13.12 3.60
CA ILE A 221 -10.94 12.09 2.58
C ILE A 221 -12.16 11.94 1.67
N PRO A 222 -12.01 12.04 0.32
CA PRO A 222 -13.12 11.78 -0.61
C PRO A 222 -13.45 10.28 -0.65
N ALA A 223 -14.06 9.78 0.43
CA ALA A 223 -14.33 8.35 0.65
C ALA A 223 -15.57 7.82 -0.11
N GLN A 224 -16.21 8.65 -0.93
CA GLN A 224 -17.39 8.26 -1.67
C GLN A 224 -17.07 7.15 -2.69
N ILE A 225 -17.84 6.06 -2.66
CA ILE A 225 -17.72 4.91 -3.55
C ILE A 225 -19.10 4.54 -4.10
N PRO A 226 -19.19 3.93 -5.32
CA PRO A 226 -18.09 3.75 -6.25
C PRO A 226 -17.66 5.08 -6.90
N TYR A 227 -16.36 5.24 -7.21
CA TYR A 227 -15.85 6.33 -8.06
C TYR A 227 -15.20 5.81 -9.36
N VAL A 228 -15.11 4.49 -9.49
CA VAL A 228 -14.74 3.76 -10.70
C VAL A 228 -15.85 2.76 -10.97
N SER A 229 -16.15 2.50 -12.22
CA SER A 229 -17.13 1.49 -12.62
C SER A 229 -16.60 0.58 -13.74
N GLN A 230 -17.26 -0.55 -13.94
CA GLN A 230 -16.99 -1.38 -15.11
C GLN A 230 -17.45 -0.64 -16.36
N PRO A 231 -16.60 -0.47 -17.40
CA PRO A 231 -17.02 0.07 -18.68
C PRO A 231 -18.12 -0.76 -19.32
N ALA A 232 -19.18 -0.10 -19.80
CA ALA A 232 -20.37 -0.75 -20.34
C ALA A 232 -20.11 -1.66 -21.57
N SER A 233 -19.02 -1.39 -22.30
CA SER A 233 -18.61 -2.15 -23.50
C SER A 233 -17.84 -3.44 -23.15
N HIS A 234 -17.53 -3.69 -21.87
CA HIS A 234 -16.67 -4.80 -21.46
C HIS A 234 -17.46 -5.85 -20.68
N HIS A 235 -17.57 -7.04 -21.25
CA HIS A 235 -18.34 -8.15 -20.67
C HIS A 235 -17.45 -9.40 -20.56
N LEU A 236 -16.95 -9.65 -19.35
CA LEU A 236 -16.35 -10.92 -18.99
C LEU A 236 -17.30 -11.63 -18.03
N LYS A 237 -17.81 -12.80 -18.39
CA LYS A 237 -18.74 -13.57 -17.56
C LYS A 237 -17.99 -14.57 -16.70
N LEU A 238 -18.31 -14.61 -15.41
CA LEU A 238 -17.84 -15.65 -14.50
C LEU A 238 -18.75 -16.86 -14.58
N ASP A 239 -18.17 -18.02 -14.84
CA ASP A 239 -18.84 -19.28 -14.64
C ASP A 239 -18.84 -19.63 -13.16
N ALA A 240 -19.98 -20.08 -12.63
CA ALA A 240 -20.12 -20.52 -11.26
C ALA A 240 -20.39 -22.03 -11.23
N PRO A 241 -19.63 -22.80 -10.41
CA PRO A 241 -19.95 -24.21 -10.19
C PRO A 241 -21.39 -24.40 -9.69
N GLN A 242 -21.98 -25.55 -9.99
CA GLN A 242 -23.33 -25.86 -9.54
C GLN A 242 -23.41 -25.84 -8.00
N GLY A 243 -24.42 -25.19 -7.44
CA GLY A 243 -24.61 -25.04 -6.01
C GLY A 243 -23.83 -23.86 -5.39
N THR A 244 -23.17 -23.01 -6.20
CA THR A 244 -22.52 -21.79 -5.72
C THR A 244 -23.57 -20.80 -5.20
N GLN A 245 -23.41 -20.38 -3.95
CA GLN A 245 -24.24 -19.38 -3.29
C GLN A 245 -23.51 -18.06 -3.12
N PHE A 246 -22.15 -18.10 -3.06
CA PHE A 246 -21.30 -16.96 -2.76
C PHE A 246 -19.99 -17.02 -3.56
N LYS A 247 -19.62 -15.91 -4.18
CA LYS A 247 -18.44 -15.82 -5.06
C LYS A 247 -17.37 -14.96 -4.40
N VAL A 248 -16.20 -15.54 -4.15
CA VAL A 248 -15.07 -14.88 -3.50
C VAL A 248 -13.89 -14.78 -4.44
N GLY A 249 -13.43 -13.55 -4.71
CA GLY A 249 -12.18 -13.32 -5.41
C GLY A 249 -11.02 -13.29 -4.42
N ILE A 250 -9.89 -13.93 -4.76
CA ILE A 250 -8.71 -13.96 -3.90
C ILE A 250 -7.46 -13.45 -4.64
N ALA A 251 -6.62 -12.67 -3.90
CA ALA A 251 -5.28 -12.31 -4.35
C ALA A 251 -4.32 -12.33 -3.15
N TRP A 252 -3.23 -13.07 -3.27
CA TRP A 252 -2.35 -13.38 -2.13
C TRP A 252 -0.95 -12.77 -2.22
N ALA A 253 -0.61 -12.20 -3.38
CA ALA A 253 0.70 -11.62 -3.60
C ALA A 253 0.63 -10.33 -4.40
N GLY A 254 1.49 -9.38 -4.06
CA GLY A 254 1.72 -8.17 -4.83
C GLY A 254 2.74 -8.39 -5.94
N SER A 255 3.08 -7.31 -6.68
CA SER A 255 4.10 -7.38 -7.71
C SER A 255 5.49 -7.67 -7.10
N PRO A 256 6.24 -8.65 -7.63
CA PRO A 256 7.59 -8.98 -7.17
C PRO A 256 8.59 -7.82 -7.38
N LYS A 257 8.25 -6.85 -8.23
CA LYS A 257 9.05 -5.64 -8.44
C LYS A 257 9.02 -4.67 -7.25
N ASN A 258 8.06 -4.82 -6.33
CA ASN A 258 7.97 -3.98 -5.14
C ASN A 258 8.92 -4.54 -4.06
N PRO A 259 9.88 -3.73 -3.53
CA PRO A 259 10.83 -4.18 -2.51
C PRO A 259 10.16 -4.72 -1.24
N ASN A 260 8.97 -4.20 -0.88
CA ASN A 260 8.22 -4.62 0.32
C ASN A 260 7.31 -5.82 0.05
N ASN A 261 7.34 -6.40 -1.16
CA ASN A 261 6.43 -7.48 -1.53
C ASN A 261 6.54 -8.70 -0.62
N ARG A 262 7.75 -9.05 -0.17
CA ARG A 262 8.00 -10.19 0.75
C ARG A 262 7.26 -10.10 2.09
N HIS A 263 6.96 -8.88 2.59
CA HIS A 263 6.31 -8.67 3.88
C HIS A 263 4.78 -8.67 3.79
N ARG A 264 4.22 -8.39 2.59
CA ARG A 264 2.77 -8.32 2.37
C ARG A 264 2.19 -9.50 1.58
N SER A 265 3.03 -10.30 0.91
CA SER A 265 2.59 -11.48 0.17
C SER A 265 2.51 -12.70 1.10
N LEU A 266 1.57 -13.58 0.78
CA LEU A 266 1.26 -14.80 1.51
C LEU A 266 1.57 -16.03 0.66
N ASP A 267 1.79 -17.16 1.30
CA ASP A 267 1.65 -18.46 0.65
C ASP A 267 0.15 -18.77 0.46
N LEU A 268 -0.22 -19.16 -0.75
CA LEU A 268 -1.60 -19.53 -1.10
C LEU A 268 -2.13 -20.66 -0.21
N ALA A 269 -1.26 -21.49 0.37
CA ALA A 269 -1.64 -22.56 1.29
C ALA A 269 -2.44 -22.07 2.52
N TYR A 270 -2.26 -20.82 2.96
CA TYR A 270 -3.08 -20.27 4.04
C TYR A 270 -4.56 -20.20 3.70
N PHE A 271 -4.92 -20.01 2.42
CA PHE A 271 -6.31 -19.97 1.96
C PHE A 271 -7.01 -21.34 2.01
N SER A 272 -6.28 -22.45 2.14
CA SER A 272 -6.87 -23.78 2.19
C SER A 272 -7.95 -23.93 3.28
N THR A 273 -7.81 -23.22 4.39
CA THR A 273 -8.81 -23.20 5.48
C THR A 273 -10.17 -22.65 5.04
N LEU A 274 -10.21 -21.87 3.94
CA LEU A 274 -11.43 -21.28 3.41
C LEU A 274 -12.11 -22.16 2.34
N PHE A 275 -11.33 -23.00 1.65
CA PHE A 275 -11.83 -23.76 0.49
C PHE A 275 -12.80 -24.87 0.86
N ASP A 276 -12.85 -25.29 2.12
CA ASP A 276 -13.78 -26.29 2.62
C ASP A 276 -15.13 -25.70 3.06
N ILE A 277 -15.29 -24.37 3.02
CA ILE A 277 -16.54 -23.69 3.36
C ILE A 277 -17.57 -23.98 2.25
N PRO A 278 -18.70 -24.67 2.56
CA PRO A 278 -19.65 -25.09 1.54
C PRO A 278 -20.39 -23.91 0.90
N GLY A 279 -20.73 -24.02 -0.36
CA GLY A 279 -21.49 -23.00 -1.11
C GLY A 279 -20.64 -21.83 -1.61
N VAL A 280 -19.33 -21.80 -1.35
CA VAL A 280 -18.42 -20.74 -1.79
C VAL A 280 -17.65 -21.19 -3.04
N ALA A 281 -17.66 -20.36 -4.07
CA ALA A 281 -16.78 -20.49 -5.23
C ALA A 281 -15.65 -19.47 -5.15
N PHE A 282 -14.39 -19.94 -5.29
CA PHE A 282 -13.22 -19.10 -5.23
C PHE A 282 -12.64 -18.83 -6.63
N TYR A 283 -12.25 -17.58 -6.86
CA TYR A 283 -11.69 -17.09 -8.12
C TYR A 283 -10.35 -16.43 -7.87
N SER A 284 -9.30 -16.91 -8.56
CA SER A 284 -7.98 -16.28 -8.50
C SER A 284 -7.96 -14.99 -9.31
N LEU A 285 -7.72 -13.87 -8.64
CA LEU A 285 -7.44 -12.56 -9.23
C LEU A 285 -5.93 -12.31 -9.39
N GLN A 286 -5.10 -13.31 -9.07
CA GLN A 286 -3.66 -13.22 -9.15
C GLN A 286 -3.20 -13.32 -10.61
N LYS A 287 -2.47 -12.30 -11.08
CA LYS A 287 -2.02 -12.24 -12.48
C LYS A 287 -0.66 -12.90 -12.69
N GLU A 288 0.28 -12.73 -11.77
CA GLU A 288 1.65 -13.24 -11.91
C GLU A 288 1.84 -14.53 -11.12
N SER A 289 2.36 -15.58 -11.77
CA SER A 289 2.77 -16.88 -11.21
C SER A 289 1.72 -17.78 -10.52
N PRO A 290 0.41 -17.74 -10.83
CA PRO A 290 -0.54 -18.58 -10.10
C PRO A 290 -0.37 -20.08 -10.38
N ALA A 291 0.04 -20.47 -11.59
CA ALA A 291 0.07 -21.89 -11.99
C ALA A 291 1.01 -22.74 -11.11
N ALA A 292 2.21 -22.26 -10.77
CA ALA A 292 3.15 -22.98 -9.93
C ALA A 292 2.68 -23.08 -8.46
N GLU A 293 2.00 -22.05 -7.96
CA GLU A 293 1.48 -22.02 -6.60
C GLU A 293 0.21 -22.85 -6.47
N LEU A 294 -0.69 -22.80 -7.47
CA LEU A 294 -1.88 -23.65 -7.54
C LEU A 294 -1.54 -25.14 -7.55
N VAL A 295 -0.45 -25.54 -8.22
CA VAL A 295 0.03 -26.94 -8.21
C VAL A 295 0.40 -27.41 -6.82
N ARG A 296 0.93 -26.52 -5.95
CA ARG A 296 1.32 -26.86 -4.57
C ARG A 296 0.11 -27.11 -3.64
N LEU A 297 -1.08 -26.65 -4.03
CA LEU A 297 -2.30 -26.88 -3.25
C LEU A 297 -2.82 -28.32 -3.32
N GLY A 298 -2.27 -29.19 -4.20
CA GLY A 298 -2.77 -30.56 -4.37
C GLY A 298 -4.25 -30.58 -4.76
N ASP A 299 -5.06 -31.29 -3.99
CA ASP A 299 -6.51 -31.47 -4.25
C ASP A 299 -7.31 -30.15 -4.17
N TYR A 300 -6.82 -29.15 -3.43
CA TYR A 300 -7.47 -27.83 -3.35
C TYR A 300 -7.36 -27.00 -4.63
N LYS A 301 -6.51 -27.40 -5.58
CA LYS A 301 -6.39 -26.71 -6.88
C LYS A 301 -7.74 -26.62 -7.61
N GLU A 302 -8.57 -27.65 -7.50
CA GLU A 302 -9.88 -27.69 -8.18
C GLU A 302 -10.95 -26.85 -7.48
N ARG A 303 -10.65 -26.32 -6.28
CA ARG A 303 -11.53 -25.43 -5.53
C ARG A 303 -11.41 -23.96 -5.96
N ILE A 304 -10.40 -23.64 -6.80
CA ILE A 304 -10.12 -22.28 -7.24
C ILE A 304 -10.20 -22.23 -8.76
N GLN A 305 -11.02 -21.34 -9.27
CA GLN A 305 -11.03 -21.02 -10.69
C GLN A 305 -9.92 -20.00 -11.00
N ASP A 306 -8.91 -20.42 -11.77
CA ASP A 306 -7.83 -19.53 -12.21
C ASP A 306 -8.28 -18.65 -13.36
N LEU A 307 -8.25 -17.33 -13.14
CA LEU A 307 -8.61 -16.32 -14.14
C LEU A 307 -7.40 -15.61 -14.74
N SER A 308 -6.17 -15.98 -14.39
CA SER A 308 -4.94 -15.31 -14.81
C SER A 308 -4.83 -15.06 -16.31
N ASN A 309 -5.29 -16.02 -17.12
CA ASN A 309 -5.28 -15.96 -18.58
C ASN A 309 -6.38 -15.06 -19.17
N GLN A 310 -7.33 -14.59 -18.36
CA GLN A 310 -8.45 -13.73 -18.77
C GLN A 310 -8.26 -12.28 -18.31
N LEU A 311 -7.36 -12.03 -17.36
CA LEU A 311 -7.10 -10.73 -16.78
C LEU A 311 -5.95 -10.02 -17.49
N HIS A 312 -6.21 -9.43 -18.65
CA HIS A 312 -5.16 -8.75 -19.46
C HIS A 312 -4.89 -7.33 -18.96
N ASN A 313 -5.91 -6.66 -18.42
CA ASN A 313 -5.85 -5.28 -17.92
C ASN A 313 -6.80 -5.10 -16.73
N PHE A 314 -6.83 -3.90 -16.15
CA PHE A 314 -7.70 -3.61 -15.00
C PHE A 314 -9.19 -3.51 -15.33
N THR A 315 -9.56 -3.37 -16.60
CA THR A 315 -10.95 -3.44 -17.04
C THR A 315 -11.47 -4.86 -16.94
N ASP A 316 -10.66 -5.87 -17.33
CA ASP A 316 -10.99 -7.28 -17.16
C ASP A 316 -11.17 -7.61 -15.68
N THR A 317 -10.21 -7.15 -14.84
CA THR A 317 -10.29 -7.37 -13.39
C THR A 317 -11.52 -6.70 -12.79
N ALA A 318 -11.87 -5.50 -13.23
CA ALA A 318 -13.09 -4.81 -12.79
C ALA A 318 -14.36 -5.54 -13.18
N ALA A 319 -14.41 -6.11 -14.39
CA ALA A 319 -15.55 -6.91 -14.86
C ALA A 319 -15.74 -8.18 -14.04
N VAL A 320 -14.65 -8.84 -13.64
CA VAL A 320 -14.70 -9.97 -12.72
C VAL A 320 -15.17 -9.53 -11.34
N VAL A 321 -14.49 -8.53 -10.74
CA VAL A 321 -14.78 -8.03 -9.39
C VAL A 321 -16.23 -7.56 -9.26
N ALA A 322 -16.80 -6.96 -10.31
CA ALA A 322 -18.19 -6.54 -10.31
C ALA A 322 -19.19 -7.69 -10.08
N GLN A 323 -18.83 -8.92 -10.44
CA GLN A 323 -19.66 -10.12 -10.29
C GLN A 323 -19.39 -10.90 -8.99
N LEU A 324 -18.40 -10.50 -8.21
CA LEU A 324 -18.08 -11.12 -6.93
C LEU A 324 -18.91 -10.53 -5.80
N ASP A 325 -19.14 -11.33 -4.77
CA ASP A 325 -19.81 -10.93 -3.54
C ASP A 325 -18.81 -10.39 -2.52
N LEU A 326 -17.56 -10.89 -2.55
CA LEU A 326 -16.48 -10.49 -1.67
C LEU A 326 -15.12 -10.63 -2.39
N VAL A 327 -14.19 -9.74 -2.07
CA VAL A 327 -12.77 -9.87 -2.42
C VAL A 327 -11.96 -10.03 -1.15
N ILE A 328 -11.14 -11.08 -1.04
CA ILE A 328 -10.18 -11.29 0.06
C ILE A 328 -8.78 -11.17 -0.54
N THR A 329 -8.02 -10.18 -0.13
CA THR A 329 -6.74 -9.86 -0.74
C THR A 329 -5.72 -9.34 0.27
N VAL A 330 -4.45 -9.55 0.00
CA VAL A 330 -3.41 -8.77 0.67
C VAL A 330 -3.39 -7.33 0.13
N ASP A 331 -2.55 -6.47 0.71
CA ASP A 331 -2.39 -5.08 0.26
C ASP A 331 -1.82 -5.01 -1.17
N THR A 332 -2.71 -4.93 -2.15
CA THR A 332 -2.41 -4.90 -3.59
C THR A 332 -3.32 -3.94 -4.34
N SER A 333 -3.03 -3.72 -5.62
CA SER A 333 -3.89 -2.94 -6.52
C SER A 333 -5.32 -3.52 -6.64
N VAL A 334 -5.51 -4.81 -6.37
CA VAL A 334 -6.84 -5.45 -6.36
C VAL A 334 -7.68 -4.93 -5.19
N ALA A 335 -7.08 -4.71 -4.00
CA ALA A 335 -7.76 -4.10 -2.86
C ALA A 335 -8.30 -2.71 -3.21
N HIS A 336 -7.46 -1.90 -3.85
CA HIS A 336 -7.83 -0.55 -4.28
C HIS A 336 -8.90 -0.55 -5.37
N LEU A 337 -8.80 -1.48 -6.34
CA LEU A 337 -9.81 -1.61 -7.39
C LEU A 337 -11.17 -2.02 -6.82
N ALA A 338 -11.20 -3.07 -6.01
CA ALA A 338 -12.44 -3.56 -5.42
C ALA A 338 -13.10 -2.51 -4.51
N GLY A 339 -12.29 -1.81 -3.70
CA GLY A 339 -12.75 -0.67 -2.91
C GLY A 339 -13.28 0.49 -3.76
N ALA A 340 -12.60 0.82 -4.87
CA ALA A 340 -13.04 1.87 -5.81
C ALA A 340 -14.35 1.53 -6.52
N LEU A 341 -14.60 0.25 -6.77
CA LEU A 341 -15.86 -0.28 -7.33
C LEU A 341 -16.98 -0.38 -6.27
N GLY A 342 -16.70 -0.08 -4.99
CA GLY A 342 -17.68 -0.18 -3.91
C GLY A 342 -18.01 -1.61 -3.48
N LYS A 343 -17.18 -2.59 -3.86
CA LYS A 343 -17.38 -3.99 -3.48
C LYS A 343 -16.92 -4.26 -2.05
N PRO A 344 -17.54 -5.23 -1.34
CA PRO A 344 -17.00 -5.72 -0.07
C PRO A 344 -15.58 -6.26 -0.26
N VAL A 345 -14.63 -5.79 0.57
CA VAL A 345 -13.23 -6.21 0.51
C VAL A 345 -12.72 -6.51 1.91
N TRP A 346 -12.06 -7.65 2.06
CA TRP A 346 -11.29 -7.98 3.24
C TRP A 346 -9.81 -7.91 2.90
N VAL A 347 -9.11 -6.99 3.54
CA VAL A 347 -7.68 -6.79 3.32
C VAL A 347 -6.89 -7.44 4.45
N LEU A 348 -6.02 -8.38 4.08
CA LEU A 348 -5.14 -9.11 4.98
C LEU A 348 -3.85 -8.33 5.13
N LEU A 349 -3.53 -7.91 6.35
CA LEU A 349 -2.43 -6.99 6.63
C LEU A 349 -1.39 -7.65 7.53
N ASN A 350 -0.13 -7.45 7.21
CA ASN A 350 0.99 -7.76 8.10
C ASN A 350 0.99 -6.86 9.35
N PHE A 351 1.88 -7.15 10.29
CA PHE A 351 1.98 -6.45 11.58
C PHE A 351 2.31 -4.95 11.42
N ASP A 352 3.23 -4.60 10.52
CA ASP A 352 3.54 -3.21 10.13
C ASP A 352 3.02 -2.95 8.70
N PRO A 353 1.72 -2.60 8.55
CA PRO A 353 1.10 -2.42 7.25
C PRO A 353 1.46 -1.08 6.61
N ASP A 354 1.13 -0.93 5.34
CA ASP A 354 1.22 0.36 4.66
C ASP A 354 0.35 1.42 5.37
N TRP A 355 0.80 2.65 5.37
CA TRP A 355 0.17 3.80 6.02
C TRP A 355 -1.29 4.02 5.63
N ARG A 356 -1.70 3.61 4.42
CA ARG A 356 -3.08 3.77 3.91
C ARG A 356 -4.12 3.09 4.78
N TRP A 357 -3.69 2.05 5.48
CA TRP A 357 -4.58 1.23 6.29
C TRP A 357 -4.66 1.67 7.75
N LEU A 358 -3.83 2.65 8.16
CA LEU A 358 -3.71 3.15 9.54
C LEU A 358 -3.44 2.02 10.56
N LEU A 359 -3.46 2.32 11.84
CA LEU A 359 -3.37 1.34 12.93
C LEU A 359 -4.63 1.35 13.80
N GLY A 360 -4.80 0.30 14.63
CA GLY A 360 -5.84 0.26 15.66
C GLY A 360 -7.29 0.24 15.17
N ARG A 361 -7.55 -0.16 13.92
CA ARG A 361 -8.91 -0.18 13.34
C ARG A 361 -9.13 -1.35 12.39
N GLU A 362 -10.39 -1.79 12.29
CA GLU A 362 -10.84 -2.81 11.33
C GLU A 362 -11.45 -2.23 10.05
N THR A 363 -11.58 -0.92 9.93
CA THR A 363 -12.18 -0.22 8.78
C THR A 363 -11.17 0.69 8.11
N SER A 364 -11.37 1.00 6.83
CA SER A 364 -10.55 1.94 6.10
C SER A 364 -11.22 3.32 6.01
N PRO A 365 -10.49 4.43 6.23
CA PRO A 365 -11.05 5.77 5.98
C PRO A 365 -11.16 6.08 4.48
N TRP A 366 -10.43 5.34 3.65
CA TRP A 366 -10.44 5.50 2.19
C TRP A 366 -11.59 4.76 1.50
N TYR A 367 -12.02 3.62 2.06
CA TYR A 367 -13.00 2.73 1.44
C TYR A 367 -13.98 2.21 2.48
N PRO A 368 -15.21 2.73 2.56
CA PRO A 368 -16.22 2.28 3.51
C PRO A 368 -16.58 0.79 3.40
N SER A 369 -16.34 0.17 2.23
CA SER A 369 -16.61 -1.25 1.98
C SER A 369 -15.48 -2.19 2.41
N VAL A 370 -14.37 -1.66 2.95
CA VAL A 370 -13.21 -2.45 3.33
C VAL A 370 -13.25 -2.82 4.80
N ARG A 371 -13.01 -4.11 5.12
CA ARG A 371 -12.66 -4.60 6.44
C ARG A 371 -11.22 -5.07 6.46
N LEU A 372 -10.51 -4.79 7.55
CA LEU A 372 -9.08 -5.04 7.73
C LEU A 372 -8.86 -6.19 8.70
N PHE A 373 -8.09 -7.19 8.30
CA PHE A 373 -7.64 -8.31 9.12
C PHE A 373 -6.13 -8.20 9.30
N ARG A 374 -5.67 -7.89 10.51
CA ARG A 374 -4.27 -7.62 10.82
C ARG A 374 -3.64 -8.76 11.58
N GLN A 375 -2.34 -8.96 11.38
CA GLN A 375 -1.53 -9.78 12.29
C GLN A 375 -1.43 -9.09 13.66
N ASP A 376 -1.60 -9.87 14.72
CA ASP A 376 -1.40 -9.42 16.11
C ASP A 376 0.07 -9.52 16.53
N SER A 377 0.84 -10.35 15.83
CA SER A 377 2.29 -10.47 15.96
C SER A 377 2.94 -10.78 14.61
N PRO A 378 4.21 -10.36 14.41
CA PRO A 378 4.89 -10.56 13.12
C PRO A 378 4.87 -12.02 12.66
N GLY A 379 4.43 -12.25 11.42
CA GLY A 379 4.39 -13.56 10.78
C GLY A 379 3.23 -14.48 11.18
N ASN A 380 2.38 -14.09 12.14
CA ASN A 380 1.23 -14.90 12.56
C ASN A 380 0.03 -14.77 11.62
N TRP A 381 0.11 -15.45 10.47
CA TRP A 381 -1.00 -15.52 9.52
C TRP A 381 -2.07 -16.53 9.89
N GLN A 382 -1.76 -17.53 10.72
CA GLN A 382 -2.72 -18.55 11.12
C GLN A 382 -3.91 -17.95 11.87
N ASP A 383 -3.65 -17.05 12.82
CA ASP A 383 -4.68 -16.33 13.54
C ASP A 383 -5.54 -15.44 12.61
N VAL A 384 -4.91 -14.74 11.67
CA VAL A 384 -5.63 -13.93 10.66
C VAL A 384 -6.60 -14.81 9.88
N PHE A 385 -6.16 -15.97 9.38
CA PHE A 385 -7.00 -16.87 8.61
C PHE A 385 -8.09 -17.54 9.43
N ALA A 386 -7.86 -17.81 10.71
CA ALA A 386 -8.92 -18.29 11.62
C ALA A 386 -10.06 -17.27 11.75
N ARG A 387 -9.73 -15.99 11.98
CA ARG A 387 -10.71 -14.88 12.03
C ARG A 387 -11.41 -14.64 10.70
N VAL A 388 -10.72 -14.79 9.58
CA VAL A 388 -11.29 -14.70 8.22
C VAL A 388 -12.29 -15.83 7.98
N ALA A 389 -11.95 -17.09 8.32
CA ALA A 389 -12.81 -18.25 8.14
C ALA A 389 -14.10 -18.14 8.98
N GLU A 390 -13.96 -17.74 10.25
CA GLU A 390 -15.10 -17.47 11.13
C GLU A 390 -16.02 -16.39 10.55
N SER A 391 -15.43 -15.25 10.13
CA SER A 391 -16.18 -14.13 9.55
C SER A 391 -16.88 -14.51 8.23
N LEU A 392 -16.24 -15.35 7.39
CA LEU A 392 -16.84 -15.80 6.13
C LEU A 392 -18.01 -16.76 6.40
N SER A 393 -17.86 -17.67 7.35
CA SER A 393 -18.93 -18.59 7.75
C SER A 393 -20.14 -17.85 8.34
N ALA A 394 -19.91 -16.83 9.18
CA ALA A 394 -20.97 -15.99 9.72
C ALA A 394 -21.69 -15.20 8.62
N LEU A 395 -20.94 -14.60 7.67
CA LEU A 395 -21.52 -13.85 6.55
C LEU A 395 -22.43 -14.73 5.67
N LEU A 396 -22.05 -15.98 5.44
CA LEU A 396 -22.87 -16.93 4.69
C LEU A 396 -24.16 -17.33 5.44
N ALA A 397 -24.07 -17.54 6.76
CA ALA A 397 -25.23 -17.85 7.59
C ALA A 397 -26.27 -16.71 7.55
N ASP A 398 -25.81 -15.46 7.61
CA ASP A 398 -26.66 -14.26 7.53
C ASP A 398 -27.32 -14.11 6.14
N ASN A 399 -26.63 -14.48 5.07
CA ASN A 399 -27.16 -14.43 3.71
C ASN A 399 -28.20 -15.52 3.42
N LEU A 400 -28.14 -16.66 4.10
CA LEU A 400 -29.12 -17.75 3.98
C LEU A 400 -30.44 -17.46 4.73
N GLN A 401 -30.44 -16.48 5.63
CA GLN A 401 -31.61 -16.06 6.41
C GLN A 401 -32.42 -14.93 5.75
N LYS A 402 -31.88 -14.30 4.69
CA LYS A 402 -32.50 -13.24 3.89
C LYS A 402 -33.12 -13.79 2.60
#